data_9bcaf09d45a98eb9e2eac1e254b1f6e9
#
_entry.id   9bcaf09d45a98eb9e2eac1e254b1f6e9
#
_cell.length_a   1.000
_cell.length_b   1.000
_cell.length_c   1.000
_cell.angle_alpha   90.00
_cell.angle_beta   90.00
_cell.angle_gamma   90.00
#
_symmetry.space_group_name_H-M   'P 1'
#
loop_
_entity.id
_entity.type
_entity.pdbx_description
1 polymer ?
#
loop_
_entity_poly.entity_id
_entity_poly.type
_entity_poly.pdbx_seq_one_letter_code
_entity_poly.pdbx_strand_id
1 'polypeptide(L)'
;MSFVVDNDHESWETIRQNMINYLHGKKVKMRLEDDPYYFYEGRFTVGNWESGADHSSISITYNLDPFKYRIEPTGSDYPTLWDPFNFETDYDYSILSPNVTVNNNTKTFNIYSGDFPFIPSAIWVSGTTTVSFGGVTKTISSSSRSAELGKSTYGVNILSVSGLGSVKINWRGGSL
;
A
#
# COMPACT_ATOMS: atom_id res chain seq x y z
N MET A 1 15.82 16.21 4.97
CA MET A 1 15.53 15.91 6.38
C MET A 1 16.85 15.85 7.12
N SER A 2 17.00 16.56 8.23
CA SER A 2 18.21 16.52 9.07
C SER A 2 17.83 16.00 10.46
N PHE A 3 18.69 15.18 11.01
CA PHE A 3 18.57 14.67 12.36
C PHE A 3 19.71 15.25 13.20
N VAL A 4 19.40 15.61 14.42
CA VAL A 4 20.36 16.09 15.41
C VAL A 4 20.56 14.98 16.44
N VAL A 5 21.80 14.64 16.70
CA VAL A 5 22.18 13.62 17.69
C VAL A 5 22.89 14.33 18.83
N ASP A 6 22.44 14.08 20.04
CA ASP A 6 22.91 14.73 21.26
C ASP A 6 24.24 14.12 21.77
N ASN A 7 24.97 14.90 22.44
CA ASN A 7 26.25 14.90 23.23
C ASN A 7 27.09 13.64 23.47
N ASP A 8 26.88 12.50 22.81
CA ASP A 8 27.79 11.35 22.98
C ASP A 8 28.61 11.10 21.70
N HIS A 9 29.81 11.70 21.64
CA HIS A 9 30.69 11.60 20.49
C HIS A 9 31.10 10.16 20.11
N GLU A 10 31.16 9.23 21.06
CA GLU A 10 31.52 7.84 20.77
C GLU A 10 30.38 7.08 20.07
N SER A 11 29.15 7.51 20.29
CA SER A 11 27.96 6.89 19.65
C SER A 11 27.67 7.44 18.25
N TRP A 12 28.17 8.62 17.89
CA TRP A 12 27.83 9.29 16.63
C TRP A 12 28.25 8.51 15.38
N GLU A 13 29.47 7.99 15.37
CA GLU A 13 29.93 7.19 14.23
C GLU A 13 29.15 5.87 14.13
N THR A 14 28.79 5.29 15.26
CA THR A 14 27.96 4.09 15.30
C THR A 14 26.56 4.37 14.76
N ILE A 15 25.94 5.49 15.16
CA ILE A 15 24.63 5.93 14.66
C ILE A 15 24.69 6.18 13.15
N ARG A 16 25.71 6.91 12.70
CA ARG A 16 25.94 7.17 11.27
C ARG A 16 26.07 5.86 10.48
N GLN A 17 26.91 4.95 10.96
CA GLN A 17 27.12 3.66 10.30
C GLN A 17 25.84 2.81 10.27
N ASN A 18 25.07 2.82 11.34
CA ASN A 18 23.79 2.14 11.39
C ASN A 18 22.78 2.76 10.41
N MET A 19 22.71 4.08 10.30
CA MET A 19 21.87 4.76 9.31
C MET A 19 22.29 4.41 7.88
N ILE A 20 23.58 4.40 7.59
CA ILE A 20 24.09 3.98 6.27
C ILE A 20 23.69 2.53 6.00
N ASN A 21 23.94 1.62 6.90
CA ASN A 21 23.66 0.20 6.72
C ASN A 21 22.16 -0.08 6.59
N TYR A 22 21.32 0.70 7.26
CA TYR A 22 19.87 0.48 7.28
C TYR A 22 19.14 1.17 6.13
N LEU A 23 19.53 2.39 5.76
CA LEU A 23 18.78 3.24 4.83
C LEU A 23 19.46 3.41 3.47
N HIS A 24 20.80 3.56 3.44
CA HIS A 24 21.48 3.99 2.23
C HIS A 24 21.29 3.03 1.05
N GLY A 25 20.79 3.56 -0.07
CA GLY A 25 20.56 2.82 -1.31
C GLY A 25 19.38 1.87 -1.29
N LYS A 26 18.71 1.69 -0.15
CA LYS A 26 17.56 0.77 -0.05
C LYS A 26 16.26 1.45 -0.42
N LYS A 27 15.36 0.68 -1.02
CA LYS A 27 13.97 1.08 -1.18
C LYS A 27 13.23 0.79 0.14
N VAL A 28 12.71 1.83 0.76
CA VAL A 28 12.00 1.74 2.04
C VAL A 28 10.67 2.47 1.97
N LYS A 29 9.80 2.15 2.91
CA LYS A 29 8.53 2.84 3.12
C LYS A 29 8.72 3.88 4.20
N MET A 30 8.27 5.10 3.93
CA MET A 30 8.29 6.21 4.85
C MET A 30 6.87 6.66 5.13
N ARG A 31 6.56 6.88 6.39
CA ARG A 31 5.32 7.52 6.84
C ARG A 31 5.67 8.87 7.42
N LEU A 32 4.92 9.89 7.03
CA LEU A 32 5.00 11.21 7.64
C LEU A 32 4.02 11.29 8.81
N GLU A 33 4.37 12.05 9.82
CA GLU A 33 3.51 12.22 11.00
C GLU A 33 2.26 13.03 10.69
N ASP A 34 2.39 13.99 9.78
CA ASP A 34 1.32 14.83 9.27
C ASP A 34 0.46 14.17 8.18
N ASP A 35 0.88 13.00 7.68
CA ASP A 35 0.11 12.18 6.73
C ASP A 35 0.03 10.71 7.21
N PRO A 36 -0.68 10.46 8.32
CA PRO A 36 -0.63 9.18 9.03
C PRO A 36 -1.30 8.01 8.30
N TYR A 37 -2.10 8.29 7.28
CA TYR A 37 -2.88 7.27 6.56
C TYR A 37 -2.18 6.75 5.30
N TYR A 38 -1.06 7.38 4.93
CA TYR A 38 -0.32 7.03 3.74
C TYR A 38 1.13 6.70 4.06
N PHE A 39 1.75 5.95 3.16
CA PHE A 39 3.19 5.77 3.12
C PHE A 39 3.72 6.14 1.73
N TYR A 40 4.95 6.58 1.71
CA TYR A 40 5.72 6.86 0.51
C TYR A 40 6.75 5.76 0.32
N GLU A 41 6.98 5.31 -0.90
CA GLU A 41 8.08 4.40 -1.22
C GLU A 41 9.17 5.15 -1.96
N GLY A 42 10.43 4.82 -1.68
CA GLY A 42 11.54 5.44 -2.38
C GLY A 42 12.89 4.97 -1.90
N ARG A 43 13.93 5.48 -2.54
CA ARG A 43 15.32 5.20 -2.18
C ARG A 43 15.88 6.33 -1.35
N PHE A 44 16.52 5.95 -0.25
CA PHE A 44 17.16 6.86 0.66
C PHE A 44 18.67 6.90 0.40
N THR A 45 19.21 8.09 0.48
CA THR A 45 20.66 8.33 0.43
C THR A 45 21.04 9.07 1.69
N VAL A 46 21.86 8.43 2.49
CA VAL A 46 22.50 9.07 3.65
C VAL A 46 23.62 9.93 3.10
N GLY A 47 23.54 11.23 3.34
CA GLY A 47 24.44 12.25 2.81
C GLY A 47 25.51 12.64 3.81
N ASN A 48 25.88 13.91 3.75
CA ASN A 48 26.96 14.46 4.54
C ASN A 48 26.66 14.42 6.04
N TRP A 49 27.71 14.17 6.77
CA TRP A 49 27.78 14.27 8.22
C TRP A 49 28.51 15.55 8.57
N GLU A 50 27.91 16.37 9.39
CA GLU A 50 28.53 17.57 9.95
C GLU A 50 28.62 17.41 11.47
N SER A 51 29.83 17.47 12.00
CA SER A 51 30.10 17.36 13.43
C SER A 51 30.40 18.74 14.01
N GLY A 52 29.61 19.14 15.00
CA GLY A 52 29.86 20.33 15.82
C GLY A 52 30.37 19.96 17.22
N ALA A 53 30.63 20.97 18.04
CA ALA A 53 31.11 20.76 19.42
C ALA A 53 30.01 20.12 20.31
N ASP A 54 28.77 20.55 20.12
CA ASP A 54 27.64 20.17 20.98
C ASP A 54 26.60 19.28 20.27
N HIS A 55 26.64 19.24 18.96
CA HIS A 55 25.68 18.44 18.17
C HIS A 55 26.29 18.05 16.84
N SER A 56 25.76 16.98 16.28
CA SER A 56 26.07 16.56 14.92
C SER A 56 24.79 16.49 14.08
N SER A 57 24.91 16.78 12.80
CA SER A 57 23.82 16.66 11.86
C SER A 57 24.13 15.70 10.74
N ILE A 58 23.13 14.94 10.32
CA ILE A 58 23.21 14.05 9.17
C ILE A 58 22.08 14.39 8.18
N SER A 59 22.46 14.59 6.93
CA SER A 59 21.48 14.83 5.88
C SER A 59 21.00 13.52 5.27
N ILE A 60 19.70 13.35 5.14
CA ILE A 60 19.11 12.23 4.41
C ILE A 60 18.31 12.79 3.24
N THR A 61 18.73 12.41 2.05
CA THR A 61 18.01 12.70 0.82
C THR A 61 17.20 11.46 0.41
N TYR A 62 16.01 11.67 -0.09
CA TYR A 62 15.18 10.59 -0.56
C TYR A 62 14.62 10.93 -1.94
N ASN A 63 14.61 9.92 -2.80
CA ASN A 63 13.94 9.95 -4.10
C ASN A 63 12.71 9.06 -3.99
N LEU A 64 11.56 9.71 -3.82
CA LEU A 64 10.29 9.02 -3.64
C LEU A 64 9.66 8.69 -5.00
N ASP A 65 8.94 7.58 -5.02
CA ASP A 65 7.98 7.33 -6.09
C ASP A 65 6.97 8.50 -6.10
N PRO A 66 6.46 8.92 -7.26
CA PRO A 66 5.61 10.11 -7.36
C PRO A 66 4.26 9.96 -6.64
N PHE A 67 4.05 8.85 -5.97
CA PHE A 67 2.77 8.45 -5.42
C PHE A 67 2.90 8.07 -3.96
N LYS A 68 1.87 8.40 -3.18
CA LYS A 68 1.67 7.88 -1.84
C LYS A 68 0.63 6.75 -1.86
N TYR A 69 0.84 5.77 -1.01
CA TYR A 69 0.01 4.56 -0.93
C TYR A 69 -0.68 4.51 0.42
N ARG A 70 -1.95 4.12 0.44
CA ARG A 70 -2.66 3.92 1.71
C ARG A 70 -2.01 2.81 2.52
N ILE A 71 -1.94 3.01 3.84
CA ILE A 71 -1.42 2.02 4.79
C ILE A 71 -2.37 0.82 4.84
N GLU A 72 -3.67 1.07 4.99
CA GLU A 72 -4.66 0.02 4.97
C GLU A 72 -5.01 -0.40 3.54
N PRO A 73 -5.16 -1.70 3.29
CA PRO A 73 -5.65 -2.16 1.99
C PRO A 73 -7.05 -1.63 1.75
N THR A 74 -7.25 -0.98 0.63
CA THR A 74 -8.58 -0.56 0.20
C THR A 74 -9.44 -1.81 0.01
N GLY A 75 -10.62 -1.87 0.63
CA GLY A 75 -11.51 -3.04 0.56
C GLY A 75 -11.51 -3.97 1.77
N SER A 76 -10.71 -3.71 2.80
CA SER A 76 -10.83 -4.38 4.09
C SER A 76 -11.60 -3.48 5.05
N ASP A 77 -12.73 -3.95 5.54
CA ASP A 77 -13.51 -3.39 6.68
C ASP A 77 -13.63 -1.85 6.72
N TYR A 78 -13.72 -1.22 5.56
CA TYR A 78 -13.87 0.23 5.52
C TYR A 78 -15.28 0.62 5.96
N PRO A 79 -15.42 1.61 6.85
CA PRO A 79 -16.73 2.14 7.20
C PRO A 79 -17.43 2.66 5.93
N THR A 80 -18.73 2.58 5.93
CA THR A 80 -19.56 3.11 4.85
C THR A 80 -19.20 4.57 4.59
N LEU A 81 -19.29 5.00 3.36
CA LEU A 81 -18.90 6.32 2.82
C LEU A 81 -19.38 7.53 3.65
N TRP A 82 -20.31 7.32 4.56
CA TRP A 82 -21.01 8.36 5.30
C TRP A 82 -20.86 8.29 6.81
N ASP A 83 -20.04 7.37 7.35
CA ASP A 83 -19.94 7.24 8.81
C ASP A 83 -18.50 6.97 9.27
N PRO A 84 -17.81 7.95 9.78
CA PRO A 84 -17.77 9.37 9.41
C PRO A 84 -16.94 9.58 8.13
N PHE A 85 -17.48 10.33 7.16
CA PHE A 85 -16.74 10.66 5.93
C PHE A 85 -15.50 11.48 6.27
N ASN A 86 -14.35 10.97 5.88
CA ASN A 86 -13.08 11.66 6.06
C ASN A 86 -12.57 12.15 4.70
N PHE A 87 -12.59 13.47 4.49
CA PHE A 87 -12.10 14.10 3.27
C PHE A 87 -10.61 13.86 2.99
N GLU A 88 -9.84 13.45 4.00
CA GLU A 88 -8.42 13.16 3.84
C GLU A 88 -8.16 11.73 3.35
N THR A 89 -9.07 10.80 3.62
CA THR A 89 -8.85 9.37 3.37
C THR A 89 -9.90 8.69 2.52
N ASP A 90 -11.11 9.23 2.44
CA ASP A 90 -12.26 8.56 1.83
C ASP A 90 -12.50 8.97 0.38
N TYR A 91 -11.43 9.13 -0.38
CA TYR A 91 -11.50 9.38 -1.82
C TYR A 91 -11.83 8.14 -2.65
N ASP A 92 -11.65 6.97 -2.09
CA ASP A 92 -11.91 5.71 -2.78
C ASP A 92 -13.31 5.19 -2.48
N TYR A 93 -14.18 5.36 -3.44
CA TYR A 93 -15.60 4.98 -3.37
C TYR A 93 -15.87 3.47 -3.48
N SER A 94 -14.86 2.63 -3.33
CA SER A 94 -14.99 1.20 -3.55
C SER A 94 -14.88 0.43 -2.25
N ILE A 95 -16.02 0.09 -1.68
CA ILE A 95 -16.09 -0.77 -0.49
C ILE A 95 -16.41 -2.19 -0.96
N LEU A 96 -15.44 -3.08 -0.80
CA LEU A 96 -15.68 -4.51 -0.87
C LEU A 96 -15.63 -5.09 0.54
N SER A 97 -16.65 -5.87 0.87
CA SER A 97 -16.56 -6.75 2.02
C SER A 97 -15.24 -7.55 1.96
N PRO A 98 -14.52 -7.75 3.08
CA PRO A 98 -13.21 -8.40 3.06
C PRO A 98 -13.25 -9.78 2.41
N ASN A 99 -14.39 -10.46 2.44
CA ASN A 99 -14.59 -11.76 1.82
C ASN A 99 -15.80 -11.74 0.89
N VAL A 100 -15.57 -12.05 -0.37
CA VAL A 100 -16.63 -12.28 -1.35
C VAL A 100 -16.97 -13.76 -1.38
N THR A 101 -18.16 -14.11 -0.91
CA THR A 101 -18.68 -15.49 -0.94
C THR A 101 -19.64 -15.66 -2.09
N VAL A 102 -19.45 -16.69 -2.88
CA VAL A 102 -20.31 -17.10 -4.01
C VAL A 102 -20.76 -18.56 -3.83
N ASN A 103 -21.99 -18.84 -4.24
CA ASN A 103 -22.60 -20.16 -4.15
C ASN A 103 -23.22 -20.53 -5.50
N ASN A 104 -22.38 -20.99 -6.42
CA ASN A 104 -22.73 -21.31 -7.82
C ASN A 104 -23.41 -20.15 -8.56
N ASN A 105 -23.08 -18.94 -8.17
CA ASN A 105 -23.57 -17.71 -8.80
C ASN A 105 -22.41 -16.79 -9.16
N THR A 106 -22.70 -15.72 -9.85
CA THR A 106 -21.76 -14.65 -10.16
C THR A 106 -22.15 -13.39 -9.40
N LYS A 107 -21.19 -12.82 -8.69
CA LYS A 107 -21.31 -11.48 -8.10
C LYS A 107 -20.43 -10.51 -8.87
N THR A 108 -20.97 -9.35 -9.13
CA THR A 108 -20.26 -8.29 -9.87
C THR A 108 -20.22 -7.03 -9.01
N PHE A 109 -19.07 -6.40 -9.01
CA PHE A 109 -18.80 -5.18 -8.24
C PHE A 109 -18.21 -4.12 -9.15
N ASN A 110 -18.70 -2.90 -9.00
CA ASN A 110 -18.10 -1.73 -9.64
C ASN A 110 -17.02 -1.16 -8.70
N ILE A 111 -15.80 -1.11 -9.18
CA ILE A 111 -14.66 -0.57 -8.47
C ILE A 111 -14.20 0.68 -9.21
N TYR A 112 -14.22 1.81 -8.55
CA TYR A 112 -13.71 3.05 -9.11
C TYR A 112 -12.20 3.14 -8.94
N SER A 113 -11.50 3.44 -10.02
CA SER A 113 -10.09 3.80 -10.03
C SER A 113 -9.96 5.26 -10.41
N GLY A 114 -9.34 6.05 -9.54
CA GLY A 114 -8.93 7.42 -9.84
C GLY A 114 -7.73 7.45 -10.79
N ASP A 115 -6.91 8.49 -10.68
CA ASP A 115 -5.70 8.69 -11.51
C ASP A 115 -4.63 7.60 -11.31
N PHE A 116 -4.82 6.78 -10.29
CA PHE A 116 -3.91 5.69 -9.92
C PHE A 116 -4.44 4.34 -10.33
N PRO A 117 -3.85 3.74 -11.35
CA PRO A 117 -4.13 2.36 -11.64
C PRO A 117 -3.51 1.45 -10.57
N PHE A 118 -4.30 0.51 -10.09
CA PHE A 118 -3.88 -0.52 -9.15
C PHE A 118 -4.06 -1.92 -9.75
N ILE A 119 -3.39 -2.89 -9.17
CA ILE A 119 -3.52 -4.30 -9.50
C ILE A 119 -4.05 -5.02 -8.26
N PRO A 120 -5.33 -5.49 -8.27
CA PRO A 120 -5.86 -6.25 -7.16
C PRO A 120 -5.24 -7.63 -7.09
N SER A 121 -5.20 -8.18 -5.88
CA SER A 121 -4.88 -9.58 -5.64
C SER A 121 -6.09 -10.32 -5.09
N ALA A 122 -6.33 -11.53 -5.57
CA ALA A 122 -7.34 -12.43 -5.05
C ALA A 122 -6.66 -13.48 -4.16
N ILE A 123 -7.16 -13.67 -2.94
CA ILE A 123 -6.61 -14.59 -1.94
C ILE A 123 -7.68 -15.61 -1.58
N TRP A 124 -7.31 -16.87 -1.64
CA TRP A 124 -8.19 -17.98 -1.30
C TRP A 124 -8.61 -17.96 0.17
N VAL A 125 -9.89 -18.19 0.41
CA VAL A 125 -10.47 -18.39 1.74
C VAL A 125 -11.08 -19.79 1.83
N SER A 126 -11.94 -20.14 0.89
CA SER A 126 -12.54 -21.47 0.83
C SER A 126 -13.08 -21.81 -0.56
N GLY A 127 -13.23 -23.11 -0.86
CA GLY A 127 -13.84 -23.60 -2.10
C GLY A 127 -13.00 -23.29 -3.35
N THR A 128 -13.68 -23.12 -4.47
CA THR A 128 -13.06 -22.74 -5.75
C THR A 128 -13.84 -21.59 -6.36
N THR A 129 -13.16 -20.49 -6.64
CA THR A 129 -13.75 -19.30 -7.22
C THR A 129 -12.96 -18.87 -8.46
N THR A 130 -13.67 -18.30 -9.41
CA THR A 130 -13.07 -17.65 -10.59
C THR A 130 -13.28 -16.16 -10.46
N VAL A 131 -12.18 -15.42 -10.51
CA VAL A 131 -12.16 -13.96 -10.35
C VAL A 131 -11.68 -13.33 -11.64
N SER A 132 -12.41 -12.34 -12.13
CA SER A 132 -12.08 -11.58 -13.34
C SER A 132 -12.04 -10.10 -13.03
N PHE A 133 -10.93 -9.44 -13.42
CA PHE A 133 -10.73 -7.99 -13.29
C PHE A 133 -9.66 -7.52 -14.26
N GLY A 134 -9.84 -6.33 -14.86
CA GLY A 134 -8.85 -5.72 -15.75
C GLY A 134 -8.46 -6.58 -16.95
N GLY A 135 -9.39 -7.37 -17.49
CA GLY A 135 -9.15 -8.28 -18.62
C GLY A 135 -8.44 -9.59 -18.25
N VAL A 136 -8.11 -9.80 -16.98
CA VAL A 136 -7.46 -11.03 -16.48
C VAL A 136 -8.46 -11.86 -15.67
N THR A 137 -8.53 -13.15 -15.97
CA THR A 137 -9.36 -14.11 -15.23
C THR A 137 -8.47 -15.18 -14.60
N LYS A 138 -8.67 -15.43 -13.30
CA LYS A 138 -7.90 -16.41 -12.51
C LYS A 138 -8.83 -17.30 -11.71
N THR A 139 -8.48 -18.58 -11.62
CA THR A 139 -9.16 -19.52 -10.72
C THR A 139 -8.36 -19.61 -9.43
N ILE A 140 -9.03 -19.38 -8.31
CA ILE A 140 -8.49 -19.36 -6.96
C ILE A 140 -9.04 -20.58 -6.21
N SER A 141 -8.15 -21.39 -5.68
CA SER A 141 -8.48 -22.65 -5.01
C SER A 141 -7.43 -22.97 -3.94
N SER A 142 -7.58 -24.08 -3.24
CA SER A 142 -6.61 -24.52 -2.24
C SER A 142 -5.21 -24.78 -2.82
N SER A 143 -5.11 -25.10 -4.11
CA SER A 143 -3.82 -25.31 -4.84
C SER A 143 -3.26 -23.99 -5.39
N SER A 144 -4.12 -23.01 -5.69
CA SER A 144 -3.72 -21.69 -6.17
C SER A 144 -4.25 -20.62 -5.21
N ARG A 145 -3.54 -20.46 -4.09
CA ARG A 145 -4.00 -19.69 -2.93
C ARG A 145 -4.06 -18.19 -3.13
N SER A 146 -3.32 -17.65 -4.09
CA SER A 146 -3.37 -16.23 -4.42
C SER A 146 -2.97 -15.99 -5.87
N ALA A 147 -3.55 -14.95 -6.47
CA ALA A 147 -3.16 -14.51 -7.79
C ALA A 147 -3.37 -12.99 -7.93
N GLU A 148 -2.47 -12.36 -8.66
CA GLU A 148 -2.66 -10.99 -9.14
C GLU A 148 -3.63 -10.99 -10.32
N LEU A 149 -4.49 -10.00 -10.34
CA LEU A 149 -5.49 -9.77 -11.40
C LEU A 149 -4.97 -8.75 -12.43
N GLY A 150 -5.83 -8.28 -13.29
CA GLY A 150 -5.49 -7.24 -14.25
C GLY A 150 -5.34 -5.86 -13.61
N LYS A 151 -4.73 -4.96 -14.36
CA LYS A 151 -4.57 -3.57 -13.98
C LYS A 151 -5.89 -2.82 -14.15
N SER A 152 -6.24 -1.98 -13.18
CA SER A 152 -7.39 -1.07 -13.33
C SER A 152 -7.13 0.00 -14.39
N THR A 153 -8.20 0.52 -14.95
CA THR A 153 -8.21 1.71 -15.80
C THR A 153 -8.92 2.85 -15.07
N TYR A 154 -8.65 4.08 -15.46
CA TYR A 154 -9.37 5.24 -14.93
C TYR A 154 -10.89 5.05 -15.06
N GLY A 155 -11.63 5.40 -14.03
CA GLY A 155 -13.08 5.29 -13.97
C GLY A 155 -13.56 3.95 -13.39
N VAL A 156 -14.74 3.52 -13.83
CA VAL A 156 -15.38 2.32 -13.28
C VAL A 156 -14.78 1.06 -13.90
N ASN A 157 -14.29 0.18 -13.05
CA ASN A 157 -13.80 -1.15 -13.40
C ASN A 157 -14.76 -2.21 -12.83
N ILE A 158 -14.95 -3.28 -13.56
CA ILE A 158 -15.83 -4.37 -13.14
C ILE A 158 -15.01 -5.52 -12.60
N LEU A 159 -15.27 -5.88 -11.34
CA LEU A 159 -14.77 -7.11 -10.73
C LEU A 159 -15.90 -8.14 -10.74
N SER A 160 -15.65 -9.31 -11.29
CA SER A 160 -16.58 -10.44 -11.28
C SER A 160 -16.00 -11.60 -10.50
N VAL A 161 -16.81 -12.17 -9.60
CA VAL A 161 -16.45 -13.37 -8.82
C VAL A 161 -17.55 -14.40 -9.03
N SER A 162 -17.16 -15.62 -9.44
CA SER A 162 -18.07 -16.73 -9.69
C SER A 162 -17.54 -18.04 -9.11
N GLY A 163 -18.38 -19.07 -9.04
CA GLY A 163 -18.02 -20.39 -8.56
C GLY A 163 -18.66 -20.76 -7.23
N LEU A 164 -18.02 -21.63 -6.47
CA LEU A 164 -18.47 -22.11 -5.16
C LEU A 164 -17.36 -21.93 -4.14
N GLY A 165 -17.46 -20.91 -3.30
CA GLY A 165 -16.44 -20.63 -2.29
C GLY A 165 -16.37 -19.18 -1.86
N SER A 166 -15.28 -18.83 -1.21
CA SER A 166 -15.02 -17.48 -0.71
C SER A 166 -13.60 -17.06 -1.07
N VAL A 167 -13.46 -15.81 -1.50
CA VAL A 167 -12.19 -15.19 -1.86
C VAL A 167 -12.10 -13.81 -1.23
N LYS A 168 -10.92 -13.44 -0.75
CA LYS A 168 -10.61 -12.10 -0.31
C LYS A 168 -9.95 -11.32 -1.45
N ILE A 169 -10.47 -10.14 -1.73
CA ILE A 169 -9.89 -9.25 -2.73
C ILE A 169 -9.18 -8.10 -2.02
N ASN A 170 -7.91 -7.94 -2.32
CA ASN A 170 -7.10 -6.86 -1.78
C ASN A 170 -6.59 -5.97 -2.91
N TRP A 171 -6.68 -4.67 -2.72
CA TRP A 171 -5.98 -3.67 -3.54
C TRP A 171 -5.59 -2.48 -2.69
N ARG A 172 -4.72 -1.66 -3.21
CA ARG A 172 -4.35 -0.39 -2.58
C ARG A 172 -4.59 0.73 -3.57
N GLY A 173 -5.40 1.67 -3.17
CA GLY A 173 -5.48 2.96 -3.83
C GLY A 173 -4.22 3.78 -3.56
N GLY A 174 -3.89 4.65 -4.48
CA GLY A 174 -2.85 5.65 -4.33
C GLY A 174 -3.39 7.04 -4.60
N SER A 175 -2.65 8.06 -4.18
CA SER A 175 -2.93 9.46 -4.46
C SER A 175 -1.62 10.16 -4.84
N LEU A 176 -1.73 11.22 -5.65
CA LEU A 176 -0.63 12.15 -5.91
C LEU A 176 -0.28 12.95 -4.67
#